data_6ae4bcee5240bca2dee9dd0dcbf9a7aa
#
_entry.id   6ae4bcee5240bca2dee9dd0dcbf9a7aa
#
_cell.length_a   1.000
_cell.length_b   1.000
_cell.length_c   1.000
_cell.angle_alpha   90.00
_cell.angle_beta   90.00
_cell.angle_gamma   90.00
#
_symmetry.space_group_name_H-M   'P 1'
#
loop_
_entity.id
_entity.type
_entity.pdbx_description
1 polymer ?
#
loop_
_entity_poly.entity_id
_entity_poly.type
_entity_poly.pdbx_seq_one_letter_code
_entity_poly.pdbx_strand_id
1 'polypeptide(L)'
;MKRIFVWAVGMCAVYGTVSAQLTLEECYRAARENYPLVRQFDLIERTKDFTVENAAKGYFPQLSFSGKASYQSDVTKMPFSIPGVEFGLDNDQYQLVLELNQTIWDGGVVRNRKEEARAESEVQKGQLEVNLYALNDRVNQLFFGMLLIDAQLAQNALLQAQLARNHGQVSACMQQEIANQADLDAVAVEQLNARQTESELRVNRKAYAEVLGLLTGRKGIDAERLVKPSVTVEPLEENRRPELSLYESQRQQLSVQEKGLTARYMPKLGVFAQGAYGDPGLNMLKGGFEPYYIAGVRLSWNISDLYTRKNDKRLLAASRDDIDVQEAVFRLNNRMETAQQWRTVEKIDTLMKNDDELIRLRTNIRKSAEAKVANGTLTVTEMLREVTAEDQAKQTKALHEIQRLQALYDIKYTMNH
;
A
#
# COMPACT_ATOMS: atom_id res chain seq x y z
N MET A 1 28.09 -65.59 -17.03
CA MET A 1 29.15 -64.59 -17.19
C MET A 1 28.76 -63.68 -18.35
N LYS A 2 28.19 -62.47 -18.09
CA LYS A 2 28.08 -61.36 -19.03
C LYS A 2 28.21 -60.07 -18.24
N ARG A 3 29.33 -59.37 -18.39
CA ARG A 3 29.66 -58.06 -17.79
C ARG A 3 28.96 -56.98 -18.60
N ILE A 4 28.10 -56.21 -17.95
CA ILE A 4 27.49 -55.02 -18.51
C ILE A 4 28.36 -53.82 -18.06
N PHE A 5 29.02 -53.17 -19.03
CA PHE A 5 29.77 -51.91 -18.84
C PHE A 5 28.78 -50.76 -18.90
N VAL A 6 28.57 -50.07 -17.77
CA VAL A 6 27.79 -48.83 -17.71
C VAL A 6 28.72 -47.68 -17.98
N TRP A 7 28.54 -47.00 -19.10
CA TRP A 7 29.18 -45.73 -19.41
C TRP A 7 28.40 -44.61 -18.66
N ALA A 8 29.04 -44.00 -17.65
CA ALA A 8 28.56 -42.77 -17.03
C ALA A 8 29.02 -41.59 -17.90
N VAL A 9 28.10 -41.04 -18.68
CA VAL A 9 28.29 -39.78 -19.38
C VAL A 9 28.11 -38.65 -18.35
N GLY A 10 29.24 -38.06 -17.91
CA GLY A 10 29.27 -36.86 -17.08
C GLY A 10 28.79 -35.68 -17.90
N MET A 11 27.56 -35.25 -17.65
CA MET A 11 26.98 -34.01 -18.20
C MET A 11 27.53 -32.84 -17.35
N CYS A 12 28.64 -32.22 -17.78
CA CYS A 12 29.09 -30.94 -17.27
C CYS A 12 28.05 -29.88 -17.60
N ALA A 13 27.17 -29.56 -16.64
CA ALA A 13 26.34 -28.38 -16.71
C ALA A 13 27.26 -27.15 -16.61
N VAL A 14 27.54 -26.54 -17.75
CA VAL A 14 28.15 -25.20 -17.81
C VAL A 14 27.10 -24.24 -17.23
N TYR A 15 27.22 -23.92 -15.96
CA TYR A 15 26.50 -22.77 -15.38
C TYR A 15 27.13 -21.51 -15.99
N GLY A 16 26.65 -21.11 -17.16
CA GLY A 16 26.86 -19.77 -17.64
C GLY A 16 26.28 -18.81 -16.58
N THR A 17 27.11 -17.94 -16.05
CA THR A 17 26.66 -16.81 -15.24
C THR A 17 25.81 -15.91 -16.15
N VAL A 18 24.52 -16.21 -16.27
CA VAL A 18 23.55 -15.27 -16.81
C VAL A 18 23.59 -14.10 -15.85
N SER A 19 24.21 -12.99 -16.27
CA SER A 19 24.13 -11.73 -15.54
C SER A 19 22.63 -11.45 -15.38
N ALA A 20 22.13 -11.59 -14.19
CA ALA A 20 20.71 -11.37 -13.90
C ALA A 20 20.39 -9.92 -14.27
N GLN A 21 19.46 -9.75 -15.21
CA GLN A 21 18.95 -8.44 -15.61
C GLN A 21 17.72 -8.15 -14.75
N LEU A 22 17.71 -7.01 -14.11
CA LEU A 22 16.60 -6.58 -13.25
C LEU A 22 15.76 -5.54 -13.99
N THR A 23 14.49 -5.86 -14.21
CA THR A 23 13.51 -4.94 -14.79
C THR A 23 12.70 -4.22 -13.71
N LEU A 24 12.15 -3.06 -14.05
CA LEU A 24 11.32 -2.28 -13.14
C LEU A 24 10.03 -3.02 -12.77
N GLU A 25 9.41 -3.71 -13.74
CA GLU A 25 8.19 -4.50 -13.54
C GLU A 25 8.41 -5.68 -12.58
N GLU A 26 9.59 -6.31 -12.66
CA GLU A 26 9.97 -7.34 -11.68
C GLU A 26 10.13 -6.77 -10.28
N CYS A 27 10.68 -5.55 -10.17
CA CYS A 27 10.78 -4.86 -8.87
C CYS A 27 9.40 -4.55 -8.28
N TYR A 28 8.44 -4.08 -9.07
CA TYR A 28 7.06 -3.84 -8.60
C TYR A 28 6.42 -5.12 -8.08
N ARG A 29 6.48 -6.19 -8.87
CA ARG A 29 5.90 -7.48 -8.47
C ARG A 29 6.55 -8.02 -7.20
N ALA A 30 7.88 -8.05 -7.15
CA ALA A 30 8.61 -8.57 -6.00
C ALA A 30 8.40 -7.70 -4.74
N ALA A 31 8.35 -6.37 -4.88
CA ALA A 31 8.07 -5.48 -3.76
C ALA A 31 6.67 -5.71 -3.21
N ARG A 32 5.65 -5.83 -4.08
CA ARG A 32 4.28 -6.14 -3.67
C ARG A 32 4.18 -7.48 -2.94
N GLU A 33 4.81 -8.53 -3.45
CA GLU A 33 4.78 -9.89 -2.87
C GLU A 33 5.52 -9.97 -1.52
N ASN A 34 6.63 -9.26 -1.38
CA ASN A 34 7.45 -9.27 -0.18
C ASN A 34 6.93 -8.37 0.93
N TYR A 35 6.17 -7.32 0.59
CA TYR A 35 5.78 -6.32 1.56
C TYR A 35 4.83 -6.89 2.62
N PRO A 36 5.12 -6.70 3.93
CA PRO A 36 4.36 -7.38 4.99
C PRO A 36 2.85 -7.09 4.97
N LEU A 37 2.42 -5.93 4.43
CA LEU A 37 1.01 -5.58 4.32
C LEU A 37 0.21 -6.56 3.46
N VAL A 38 0.83 -7.27 2.53
CA VAL A 38 0.12 -8.24 1.67
C VAL A 38 -0.57 -9.34 2.50
N ARG A 39 -0.02 -9.66 3.67
CA ARG A 39 -0.63 -10.65 4.60
C ARG A 39 -1.95 -10.15 5.19
N GLN A 40 -2.23 -8.86 5.15
CA GLN A 40 -3.49 -8.32 5.66
C GLN A 40 -4.69 -8.76 4.83
N PHE A 41 -4.51 -9.13 3.54
CA PHE A 41 -5.61 -9.68 2.74
C PHE A 41 -6.20 -10.95 3.37
N ASP A 42 -5.36 -11.89 3.79
CA ASP A 42 -5.78 -13.12 4.46
C ASP A 42 -6.45 -12.83 5.81
N LEU A 43 -5.92 -11.86 6.57
CA LEU A 43 -6.50 -11.46 7.86
C LEU A 43 -7.87 -10.81 7.68
N ILE A 44 -8.04 -9.94 6.68
CA ILE A 44 -9.33 -9.32 6.34
C ILE A 44 -10.35 -10.39 5.96
N GLU A 45 -9.97 -11.36 5.10
CA GLU A 45 -10.85 -12.46 4.71
C GLU A 45 -11.29 -13.31 5.90
N ARG A 46 -10.36 -13.73 6.76
CA ARG A 46 -10.68 -14.50 7.97
C ARG A 46 -11.59 -13.72 8.93
N THR A 47 -11.31 -12.44 9.12
CA THR A 47 -12.14 -11.57 9.97
C THR A 47 -13.56 -11.45 9.41
N LYS A 48 -13.69 -11.26 8.09
CA LYS A 48 -14.98 -11.28 7.40
C LYS A 48 -15.71 -12.60 7.64
N ASP A 49 -15.04 -13.74 7.43
CA ASP A 49 -15.66 -15.05 7.57
C ASP A 49 -16.16 -15.29 8.98
N PHE A 50 -15.35 -14.99 10.01
CA PHE A 50 -15.76 -15.09 11.41
C PHE A 50 -16.93 -14.15 11.75
N THR A 51 -16.90 -12.93 11.20
CA THR A 51 -17.99 -11.96 11.43
C THR A 51 -19.30 -12.42 10.77
N VAL A 52 -19.22 -12.97 9.56
CA VAL A 52 -20.37 -13.56 8.85
C VAL A 52 -20.92 -14.77 9.57
N GLU A 53 -20.05 -15.66 10.07
CA GLU A 53 -20.47 -16.81 10.88
C GLU A 53 -21.14 -16.38 12.19
N ASN A 54 -20.55 -15.41 12.90
CA ASN A 54 -21.13 -14.88 14.14
C ASN A 54 -22.49 -14.22 13.88
N ALA A 55 -22.63 -13.47 12.79
CA ALA A 55 -23.89 -12.91 12.38
C ALA A 55 -24.94 -14.01 12.09
N ALA A 56 -24.52 -15.13 11.45
CA ALA A 56 -25.39 -16.28 11.18
C ALA A 56 -25.96 -16.91 12.43
N LYS A 57 -25.20 -16.92 13.54
CA LYS A 57 -25.64 -17.46 14.84
C LYS A 57 -26.79 -16.66 15.47
N GLY A 58 -27.09 -15.46 14.93
CA GLY A 58 -28.29 -14.72 15.31
C GLY A 58 -29.61 -15.45 15.03
N TYR A 59 -29.60 -16.47 14.15
CA TYR A 59 -30.74 -17.37 13.91
C TYR A 59 -30.71 -18.63 14.79
N PHE A 60 -29.71 -18.81 15.65
CA PHE A 60 -29.69 -19.94 16.56
C PHE A 60 -30.56 -19.65 17.79
N PRO A 61 -31.12 -20.70 18.46
CA PRO A 61 -31.80 -20.52 19.73
C PRO A 61 -30.90 -19.83 20.75
N GLN A 62 -31.37 -18.74 21.31
CA GLN A 62 -30.67 -17.98 22.34
C GLN A 62 -31.14 -18.50 23.70
N LEU A 63 -30.23 -19.12 24.46
CA LEU A 63 -30.48 -19.67 25.81
C LEU A 63 -29.93 -18.69 26.83
N SER A 64 -30.78 -18.29 27.78
CA SER A 64 -30.38 -17.45 28.90
C SER A 64 -30.82 -18.06 30.22
N PHE A 65 -29.97 -17.96 31.25
CA PHE A 65 -30.27 -18.32 32.58
C PHE A 65 -30.16 -17.08 33.48
N SER A 66 -31.21 -16.85 34.29
CA SER A 66 -31.26 -15.73 35.20
C SER A 66 -31.83 -16.13 36.57
N GLY A 67 -31.33 -15.50 37.60
CA GLY A 67 -31.82 -15.64 38.96
C GLY A 67 -32.24 -14.27 39.52
N LYS A 68 -33.35 -14.21 40.21
CA LYS A 68 -33.85 -13.02 40.89
C LYS A 68 -34.19 -13.36 42.32
N ALA A 69 -33.71 -12.53 43.27
CA ALA A 69 -34.18 -12.50 44.64
C ALA A 69 -34.65 -11.07 44.89
N SER A 70 -35.83 -10.91 45.47
CA SER A 70 -36.41 -9.59 45.74
C SER A 70 -37.21 -9.62 47.02
N TYR A 71 -37.13 -8.53 47.77
CA TYR A 71 -37.99 -8.23 48.91
C TYR A 71 -39.03 -7.20 48.47
N GLN A 72 -40.31 -7.51 48.71
CA GLN A 72 -41.43 -6.61 48.37
C GLN A 72 -42.01 -6.06 49.67
N SER A 73 -42.23 -4.71 49.70
CA SER A 73 -42.81 -4.03 50.84
C SER A 73 -44.27 -4.42 51.08
N ASP A 74 -44.95 -4.90 50.06
CA ASP A 74 -46.33 -5.41 50.07
C ASP A 74 -46.50 -6.52 49.07
N VAL A 75 -47.37 -7.47 49.34
CA VAL A 75 -47.66 -8.65 48.49
C VAL A 75 -49.14 -8.74 48.17
N THR A 76 -49.49 -9.49 47.15
CA THR A 76 -50.88 -9.72 46.77
C THR A 76 -51.61 -10.48 47.87
N LYS A 77 -52.68 -9.90 48.43
CA LYS A 77 -53.53 -10.47 49.46
C LYS A 77 -54.92 -10.73 48.92
N MET A 78 -55.54 -11.82 49.35
CA MET A 78 -56.96 -12.05 49.01
C MET A 78 -57.87 -11.09 49.80
N PRO A 79 -58.87 -10.50 49.17
CA PRO A 79 -59.82 -9.58 49.87
C PRO A 79 -60.78 -10.28 50.79
N PHE A 80 -60.71 -11.60 50.96
CA PHE A 80 -61.52 -12.41 51.85
C PHE A 80 -60.69 -13.48 52.51
N SER A 81 -61.05 -13.85 53.74
CA SER A 81 -60.43 -14.92 54.52
C SER A 81 -61.34 -16.15 54.55
N ILE A 82 -60.79 -17.33 54.28
CA ILE A 82 -61.45 -18.63 54.45
C ILE A 82 -60.94 -19.24 55.76
N PRO A 83 -61.79 -19.58 56.71
CA PRO A 83 -61.34 -20.15 57.95
C PRO A 83 -60.55 -21.46 57.71
N GLY A 84 -59.30 -21.48 58.21
CA GLY A 84 -58.41 -22.67 58.11
C GLY A 84 -57.53 -22.67 56.86
N VAL A 85 -57.54 -21.60 56.03
CA VAL A 85 -56.66 -21.46 54.82
C VAL A 85 -55.92 -20.15 54.90
N GLU A 86 -54.63 -20.19 55.13
CA GLU A 86 -53.76 -19.01 55.00
C GLU A 86 -53.37 -18.85 53.54
N PHE A 87 -53.89 -17.83 52.88
CA PHE A 87 -53.42 -17.38 51.54
C PHE A 87 -52.48 -16.17 51.75
N GLY A 88 -51.20 -16.41 51.76
CA GLY A 88 -50.19 -15.33 51.86
C GLY A 88 -49.00 -15.62 50.99
N LEU A 89 -48.58 -14.58 50.23
CA LEU A 89 -47.28 -14.59 49.63
C LEU A 89 -46.27 -14.02 50.65
N ASP A 90 -45.08 -14.60 50.70
CA ASP A 90 -43.98 -14.02 51.46
C ASP A 90 -43.49 -12.75 50.82
N ASN A 91 -42.98 -11.81 51.63
CA ASN A 91 -42.36 -10.58 51.12
C ASN A 91 -41.05 -10.88 50.36
N ASP A 92 -40.39 -11.96 50.70
CA ASP A 92 -39.21 -12.50 50.03
C ASP A 92 -39.65 -13.35 48.83
N GLN A 93 -39.14 -12.99 47.64
CA GLN A 93 -39.46 -13.73 46.42
C GLN A 93 -38.18 -14.17 45.73
N TYR A 94 -38.19 -15.40 45.26
CA TYR A 94 -37.05 -16.03 44.59
C TYR A 94 -37.47 -16.64 43.27
N GLN A 95 -36.67 -16.45 42.22
CA GLN A 95 -36.97 -17.01 40.91
C GLN A 95 -35.68 -17.38 40.17
N LEU A 96 -35.61 -18.58 39.66
CA LEU A 96 -34.62 -19.05 38.70
C LEU A 96 -35.32 -19.31 37.38
N VAL A 97 -34.79 -18.75 36.29
CA VAL A 97 -35.42 -18.80 34.98
C VAL A 97 -34.40 -19.29 33.96
N LEU A 98 -34.77 -20.32 33.20
CA LEU A 98 -34.10 -20.74 31.97
C LEU A 98 -35.00 -20.37 30.80
N GLU A 99 -34.56 -19.45 29.95
CA GLU A 99 -35.34 -18.92 28.79
C GLU A 99 -34.65 -19.28 27.49
N LEU A 100 -35.41 -19.88 26.58
CA LEU A 100 -35.04 -20.16 25.20
C LEU A 100 -35.79 -19.17 24.30
N ASN A 101 -35.06 -18.33 23.54
CA ASN A 101 -35.63 -17.45 22.56
C ASN A 101 -35.16 -17.88 21.18
N GLN A 102 -36.11 -18.08 20.25
CA GLN A 102 -35.83 -18.39 18.84
C GLN A 102 -36.44 -17.34 17.95
N THR A 103 -35.59 -16.59 17.25
CA THR A 103 -36.03 -15.67 16.21
C THR A 103 -36.47 -16.46 14.97
N ILE A 104 -37.71 -16.26 14.54
CA ILE A 104 -38.29 -16.84 13.32
C ILE A 104 -38.10 -15.87 12.14
N TRP A 105 -38.37 -14.58 12.42
CA TRP A 105 -38.18 -13.52 11.43
C TRP A 105 -37.72 -12.24 12.12
N ASP A 106 -36.63 -11.67 11.59
CA ASP A 106 -35.94 -10.51 12.19
C ASP A 106 -36.00 -9.25 11.33
N GLY A 107 -36.85 -9.26 10.27
CA GLY A 107 -36.92 -8.17 9.30
C GLY A 107 -35.71 -8.08 8.38
N GLY A 108 -34.82 -9.09 8.38
CA GLY A 108 -33.60 -9.13 7.56
C GLY A 108 -32.35 -8.58 8.24
N VAL A 109 -32.38 -8.37 9.56
CA VAL A 109 -31.23 -7.82 10.32
C VAL A 109 -30.00 -8.73 10.23
N VAL A 110 -30.15 -10.05 10.44
CA VAL A 110 -29.04 -10.99 10.34
C VAL A 110 -28.47 -11.03 8.92
N ARG A 111 -29.35 -11.05 7.90
CA ARG A 111 -28.91 -11.00 6.50
C ARG A 111 -28.10 -9.75 6.22
N ASN A 112 -28.60 -8.60 6.66
CA ASN A 112 -27.92 -7.33 6.44
C ASN A 112 -26.58 -7.25 7.16
N ARG A 113 -26.46 -7.74 8.41
CA ARG A 113 -25.18 -7.82 9.13
C ARG A 113 -24.12 -8.62 8.37
N LYS A 114 -24.53 -9.70 7.70
CA LYS A 114 -23.61 -10.46 6.84
C LYS A 114 -23.18 -9.67 5.62
N GLU A 115 -24.08 -8.91 5.00
CA GLU A 115 -23.77 -8.06 3.86
C GLU A 115 -22.89 -6.88 4.28
N GLU A 116 -23.11 -6.29 5.45
CA GLU A 116 -22.26 -5.24 6.03
C GLU A 116 -20.84 -5.74 6.27
N ALA A 117 -20.66 -6.93 6.88
CA ALA A 117 -19.34 -7.52 7.08
C ALA A 117 -18.59 -7.77 5.76
N ARG A 118 -19.31 -8.14 4.70
CA ARG A 118 -18.74 -8.31 3.36
C ARG A 118 -18.34 -6.97 2.74
N ALA A 119 -19.23 -5.99 2.78
CA ALA A 119 -18.97 -4.65 2.23
C ALA A 119 -17.82 -3.95 2.97
N GLU A 120 -17.75 -4.09 4.29
CA GLU A 120 -16.64 -3.60 5.11
C GLU A 120 -15.31 -4.23 4.69
N SER A 121 -15.29 -5.56 4.48
CA SER A 121 -14.11 -6.27 3.98
C SER A 121 -13.64 -5.76 2.63
N GLU A 122 -14.54 -5.44 1.71
CA GLU A 122 -14.17 -4.90 0.38
C GLU A 122 -13.60 -3.48 0.50
N VAL A 123 -14.11 -2.63 1.39
CA VAL A 123 -13.52 -1.32 1.68
C VAL A 123 -12.10 -1.47 2.26
N GLN A 124 -11.91 -2.37 3.22
CA GLN A 124 -10.59 -2.63 3.81
C GLN A 124 -9.58 -3.16 2.79
N LYS A 125 -10.00 -4.05 1.89
CA LYS A 125 -9.16 -4.51 0.77
C LYS A 125 -8.83 -3.40 -0.20
N GLY A 126 -9.80 -2.55 -0.55
CA GLY A 126 -9.58 -1.38 -1.38
C GLY A 126 -8.55 -0.43 -0.78
N GLN A 127 -8.64 -0.16 0.52
CA GLN A 127 -7.66 0.66 1.23
C GLN A 127 -6.27 0.02 1.24
N LEU A 128 -6.20 -1.30 1.40
CA LEU A 128 -4.94 -2.04 1.33
C LEU A 128 -4.31 -1.97 -0.06
N GLU A 129 -5.12 -2.07 -1.12
CA GLU A 129 -4.65 -1.91 -2.52
C GLU A 129 -4.07 -0.51 -2.76
N VAL A 130 -4.71 0.55 -2.26
CA VAL A 130 -4.18 1.92 -2.32
C VAL A 130 -2.82 2.01 -1.64
N ASN A 131 -2.70 1.44 -0.44
CA ASN A 131 -1.44 1.45 0.32
C ASN A 131 -0.33 0.66 -0.38
N LEU A 132 -0.65 -0.49 -0.99
CA LEU A 132 0.30 -1.29 -1.75
C LEU A 132 0.70 -0.61 -3.06
N TYR A 133 -0.22 0.11 -3.69
CA TYR A 133 0.08 0.85 -4.90
C TYR A 133 1.12 1.95 -4.69
N ALA A 134 1.12 2.59 -3.52
CA ALA A 134 2.12 3.59 -3.15
C ALA A 134 3.57 3.06 -3.13
N LEU A 135 3.77 1.73 -3.04
CA LEU A 135 5.10 1.12 -3.15
C LEU A 135 5.74 1.33 -4.53
N ASN A 136 4.93 1.44 -5.58
CA ASN A 136 5.42 1.62 -6.94
C ASN A 136 6.23 2.92 -7.07
N ASP A 137 5.77 4.01 -6.45
CA ASP A 137 6.52 5.27 -6.43
C ASP A 137 7.89 5.11 -5.75
N ARG A 138 7.94 4.42 -4.62
CA ARG A 138 9.19 4.17 -3.90
C ARG A 138 10.16 3.29 -4.70
N VAL A 139 9.64 2.29 -5.40
CA VAL A 139 10.43 1.47 -6.32
C VAL A 139 10.96 2.32 -7.48
N ASN A 140 10.14 3.22 -8.05
CA ASN A 140 10.56 4.14 -9.10
C ASN A 140 11.74 5.00 -8.66
N GLN A 141 11.64 5.66 -7.51
CA GLN A 141 12.70 6.53 -6.99
C GLN A 141 14.02 5.77 -6.81
N LEU A 142 13.98 4.55 -6.27
CA LEU A 142 15.17 3.73 -6.07
C LEU A 142 15.75 3.23 -7.39
N PHE A 143 14.92 2.73 -8.29
CA PHE A 143 15.35 2.15 -9.56
C PHE A 143 15.95 3.21 -10.48
N PHE A 144 15.26 4.35 -10.67
CA PHE A 144 15.79 5.46 -11.49
C PHE A 144 16.98 6.14 -10.84
N GLY A 145 17.03 6.21 -9.50
CA GLY A 145 18.21 6.67 -8.77
C GLY A 145 19.44 5.80 -9.05
N MET A 146 19.29 4.46 -9.03
CA MET A 146 20.38 3.55 -9.40
C MET A 146 20.79 3.68 -10.87
N LEU A 147 19.83 3.81 -11.79
CA LEU A 147 20.13 4.05 -13.23
C LEU A 147 20.94 5.33 -13.44
N LEU A 148 20.60 6.40 -12.72
CA LEU A 148 21.34 7.66 -12.77
C LEU A 148 22.77 7.47 -12.25
N ILE A 149 22.95 6.81 -11.11
CA ILE A 149 24.26 6.54 -10.53
C ILE A 149 25.09 5.68 -11.51
N ASP A 150 24.50 4.68 -12.15
CA ASP A 150 25.19 3.84 -13.12
C ASP A 150 25.66 4.67 -14.34
N ALA A 151 24.85 5.62 -14.83
CA ALA A 151 25.22 6.54 -15.89
C ALA A 151 26.36 7.49 -15.46
N GLN A 152 26.30 7.99 -14.21
CA GLN A 152 27.35 8.84 -13.64
C GLN A 152 28.66 8.07 -13.43
N LEU A 153 28.63 6.82 -12.99
CA LEU A 153 29.81 5.95 -12.87
C LEU A 153 30.45 5.70 -14.24
N ALA A 154 29.64 5.44 -15.27
CA ALA A 154 30.15 5.25 -16.62
C ALA A 154 30.84 6.53 -17.14
N GLN A 155 30.25 7.71 -16.91
CA GLN A 155 30.85 8.98 -17.31
C GLN A 155 32.11 9.30 -16.50
N ASN A 156 32.11 9.03 -15.20
CA ASN A 156 33.30 9.22 -14.35
C ASN A 156 34.47 8.35 -14.81
N ALA A 157 34.22 7.11 -15.24
CA ALA A 157 35.27 6.24 -15.79
C ALA A 157 35.88 6.84 -17.08
N LEU A 158 35.05 7.48 -17.95
CA LEU A 158 35.56 8.19 -19.13
C LEU A 158 36.39 9.42 -18.75
N LEU A 159 35.98 10.18 -17.72
CA LEU A 159 36.71 11.31 -17.18
C LEU A 159 38.07 10.86 -16.62
N GLN A 160 38.11 9.79 -15.82
CA GLN A 160 39.39 9.24 -15.28
C GLN A 160 40.33 8.82 -16.41
N ALA A 161 39.80 8.16 -17.44
CA ALA A 161 40.63 7.79 -18.62
C ALA A 161 41.16 9.03 -19.36
N GLN A 162 40.36 10.12 -19.46
CA GLN A 162 40.80 11.38 -20.05
C GLN A 162 41.88 12.04 -19.22
N LEU A 163 41.70 12.14 -17.89
CA LEU A 163 42.70 12.71 -16.97
C LEU A 163 43.99 11.90 -16.94
N ALA A 164 43.94 10.58 -17.12
CA ALA A 164 45.14 9.75 -17.25
C ALA A 164 45.92 10.08 -18.54
N ARG A 165 45.23 10.32 -19.67
CA ARG A 165 45.89 10.79 -20.91
C ARG A 165 46.49 12.18 -20.74
N ASN A 166 45.78 13.10 -20.11
CA ASN A 166 46.27 14.47 -19.86
C ASN A 166 47.47 14.46 -18.92
N HIS A 167 47.52 13.60 -17.88
CA HIS A 167 48.68 13.43 -17.03
C HIS A 167 49.90 13.00 -17.84
N GLY A 168 49.77 12.00 -18.75
CA GLY A 168 50.85 11.57 -19.61
C GLY A 168 51.35 12.70 -20.55
N GLN A 169 50.41 13.50 -21.10
CA GLN A 169 50.76 14.63 -21.96
C GLN A 169 51.51 15.73 -21.19
N VAL A 170 51.01 16.12 -20.00
CA VAL A 170 51.67 17.14 -19.16
C VAL A 170 53.05 16.68 -18.69
N SER A 171 53.18 15.39 -18.34
CA SER A 171 54.47 14.79 -17.99
C SER A 171 55.49 14.85 -19.13
N ALA A 172 55.03 14.63 -20.40
CA ALA A 172 55.87 14.81 -21.57
C ALA A 172 56.25 16.30 -21.82
N CYS A 173 55.30 17.23 -21.64
CA CYS A 173 55.57 18.66 -21.70
C CYS A 173 56.56 19.14 -20.63
N MET A 174 56.53 18.53 -19.41
CA MET A 174 57.48 18.82 -18.34
C MET A 174 58.92 18.41 -18.74
N GLN A 175 59.08 17.27 -19.42
CA GLN A 175 60.37 16.84 -19.93
C GLN A 175 60.96 17.78 -21.02
N GLN A 176 60.09 18.56 -21.66
CA GLN A 176 60.43 19.56 -22.68
C GLN A 176 60.49 21.00 -22.14
N GLU A 177 60.44 21.14 -20.79
CA GLU A 177 60.45 22.43 -20.08
C GLU A 177 59.27 23.36 -20.45
N ILE A 178 58.18 22.81 -21.04
CA ILE A 178 56.94 23.54 -21.39
C ILE A 178 55.98 23.59 -20.20
N ALA A 179 56.01 22.60 -19.29
CA ALA A 179 55.20 22.53 -18.09
C ALA A 179 56.10 22.33 -16.84
N ASN A 180 55.55 22.61 -15.67
CA ASN A 180 56.25 22.48 -14.38
C ASN A 180 55.57 21.44 -13.45
N GLN A 181 56.16 21.20 -12.27
CA GLN A 181 55.64 20.25 -11.31
C GLN A 181 54.21 20.62 -10.82
N ALA A 182 53.90 21.92 -10.63
CA ALA A 182 52.59 22.37 -10.22
C ALA A 182 51.51 22.04 -11.25
N ASP A 183 51.85 22.07 -12.54
CA ASP A 183 50.93 21.65 -13.62
C ASP A 183 50.63 20.17 -13.57
N LEU A 184 51.62 19.33 -13.27
CA LEU A 184 51.40 17.89 -13.10
C LEU A 184 50.59 17.59 -11.85
N ASP A 185 50.86 18.28 -10.74
CA ASP A 185 50.14 18.16 -9.49
C ASP A 185 48.68 18.61 -9.66
N ALA A 186 48.38 19.63 -10.46
CA ALA A 186 47.01 20.06 -10.80
C ALA A 186 46.20 18.94 -11.49
N VAL A 187 46.80 18.21 -12.44
CA VAL A 187 46.14 17.03 -13.05
C VAL A 187 45.95 15.91 -12.05
N ALA A 188 46.94 15.67 -11.16
CA ALA A 188 46.88 14.64 -10.13
C ALA A 188 45.73 14.95 -9.13
N VAL A 189 45.52 16.21 -8.76
CA VAL A 189 44.37 16.62 -7.92
C VAL A 189 43.03 16.26 -8.59
N GLU A 190 42.89 16.56 -9.89
CA GLU A 190 41.65 16.22 -10.61
C GLU A 190 41.44 14.70 -10.72
N GLN A 191 42.48 13.91 -10.87
CA GLN A 191 42.40 12.44 -10.81
C GLN A 191 41.95 11.95 -9.44
N LEU A 192 42.40 12.56 -8.35
CA LEU A 192 41.96 12.21 -7.01
C LEU A 192 40.51 12.59 -6.77
N ASN A 193 40.10 13.77 -7.21
CA ASN A 193 38.69 14.21 -7.18
C ASN A 193 37.78 13.23 -7.92
N ALA A 194 38.17 12.80 -9.12
CA ALA A 194 37.39 11.81 -9.88
C ALA A 194 37.30 10.44 -9.19
N ARG A 195 38.34 9.98 -8.51
CA ARG A 195 38.31 8.75 -7.71
C ARG A 195 37.44 8.89 -6.47
N GLN A 196 37.49 10.03 -5.78
CA GLN A 196 36.59 10.30 -4.65
C GLN A 196 35.14 10.27 -5.08
N THR A 197 34.76 10.93 -6.20
CA THR A 197 33.44 10.89 -6.79
C THR A 197 33.02 9.45 -7.15
N GLU A 198 33.90 8.65 -7.74
CA GLU A 198 33.63 7.23 -7.99
C GLU A 198 33.29 6.47 -6.71
N SER A 199 34.07 6.68 -5.65
CA SER A 199 33.89 6.01 -4.36
C SER A 199 32.53 6.39 -3.75
N GLU A 200 32.16 7.66 -3.78
CA GLU A 200 30.87 8.17 -3.32
C GLU A 200 29.70 7.55 -4.12
N LEU A 201 29.80 7.57 -5.44
CA LEU A 201 28.78 6.98 -6.32
C LEU A 201 28.60 5.48 -6.07
N ARG A 202 29.67 4.73 -5.86
CA ARG A 202 29.62 3.30 -5.55
C ARG A 202 28.92 3.02 -4.20
N VAL A 203 29.22 3.83 -3.18
CA VAL A 203 28.56 3.70 -1.86
C VAL A 203 27.08 4.05 -1.97
N ASN A 204 26.75 5.13 -2.67
CA ASN A 204 25.35 5.53 -2.89
C ASN A 204 24.57 4.45 -3.66
N ARG A 205 25.18 3.90 -4.73
CA ARG A 205 24.57 2.79 -5.48
C ARG A 205 24.26 1.60 -4.59
N LYS A 206 25.24 1.22 -3.75
CA LYS A 206 25.07 0.11 -2.80
C LYS A 206 23.93 0.38 -1.81
N ALA A 207 23.82 1.61 -1.29
CA ALA A 207 22.72 1.98 -0.38
C ALA A 207 21.36 1.87 -1.07
N TYR A 208 21.21 2.36 -2.30
CA TYR A 208 19.98 2.21 -3.08
C TYR A 208 19.64 0.73 -3.36
N ALA A 209 20.65 -0.06 -3.75
CA ALA A 209 20.49 -1.49 -3.99
C ALA A 209 20.07 -2.26 -2.73
N GLU A 210 20.62 -1.90 -1.56
CA GLU A 210 20.24 -2.50 -0.28
C GLU A 210 18.78 -2.18 0.08
N VAL A 211 18.36 -0.93 -0.04
CA VAL A 211 16.97 -0.54 0.23
C VAL A 211 16.00 -1.20 -0.75
N LEU A 212 16.33 -1.26 -2.05
CA LEU A 212 15.53 -1.97 -3.04
C LEU A 212 15.48 -3.47 -2.74
N GLY A 213 16.59 -4.05 -2.28
CA GLY A 213 16.69 -5.45 -1.84
C GLY A 213 15.77 -5.75 -0.66
N LEU A 214 15.73 -4.86 0.34
CA LEU A 214 14.81 -4.99 1.48
C LEU A 214 13.34 -4.90 1.04
N LEU A 215 13.02 -4.00 0.11
CA LEU A 215 11.66 -3.87 -0.42
C LEU A 215 11.22 -5.12 -1.21
N THR A 216 12.08 -5.62 -2.09
CA THR A 216 11.77 -6.73 -3.00
C THR A 216 12.02 -8.12 -2.41
N GLY A 217 12.64 -8.20 -1.22
CA GLY A 217 13.09 -9.47 -0.63
C GLY A 217 14.26 -10.14 -1.37
N ARG A 218 14.87 -9.46 -2.34
CA ARG A 218 15.97 -9.98 -3.15
C ARG A 218 17.32 -9.65 -2.52
N LYS A 219 18.25 -10.58 -2.61
CA LYS A 219 19.66 -10.38 -2.20
C LYS A 219 20.52 -10.20 -3.44
N GLY A 220 21.54 -9.35 -3.32
CA GLY A 220 22.56 -9.22 -4.37
C GLY A 220 22.16 -8.30 -5.54
N ILE A 221 21.15 -7.44 -5.38
CA ILE A 221 20.75 -6.45 -6.40
C ILE A 221 21.93 -5.55 -6.82
N ASP A 222 22.87 -5.31 -5.94
CA ASP A 222 24.07 -4.52 -6.26
C ASP A 222 24.90 -5.10 -7.41
N ALA A 223 24.89 -6.43 -7.59
CA ALA A 223 25.58 -7.11 -8.68
C ALA A 223 24.73 -7.25 -9.96
N GLU A 224 23.42 -6.92 -9.92
CA GLU A 224 22.53 -7.04 -11.05
C GLU A 224 22.63 -5.83 -11.99
N ARG A 225 22.53 -6.09 -13.29
CA ARG A 225 22.45 -5.04 -14.30
C ARG A 225 21.01 -4.59 -14.46
N LEU A 226 20.75 -3.30 -14.22
CA LEU A 226 19.44 -2.71 -14.44
C LEU A 226 19.17 -2.58 -15.93
N VAL A 227 17.96 -2.97 -16.33
CA VAL A 227 17.48 -2.76 -17.70
C VAL A 227 16.81 -1.38 -17.76
N LYS A 228 17.36 -0.49 -18.60
CA LYS A 228 16.74 0.83 -18.85
C LYS A 228 15.37 0.60 -19.49
N PRO A 229 14.26 0.97 -18.81
CA PRO A 229 12.94 0.71 -19.34
C PRO A 229 12.64 1.59 -20.56
N SER A 230 11.86 1.05 -21.50
CA SER A 230 11.35 1.83 -22.64
C SER A 230 9.88 2.15 -22.40
N VAL A 231 9.51 3.42 -22.46
CA VAL A 231 8.12 3.86 -22.30
C VAL A 231 7.69 4.66 -23.50
N THR A 232 6.59 4.22 -24.10
CA THR A 232 5.79 5.07 -24.98
C THR A 232 4.56 5.46 -24.17
N VAL A 233 4.46 6.71 -23.75
CA VAL A 233 3.25 7.21 -23.07
C VAL A 233 2.36 7.82 -24.14
N GLU A 234 1.28 7.12 -24.44
CA GLU A 234 0.19 7.71 -25.21
C GLU A 234 -0.64 8.63 -24.29
N PRO A 235 -1.32 9.66 -24.83
CA PRO A 235 -2.23 10.46 -24.04
C PRO A 235 -3.31 9.56 -23.43
N LEU A 236 -3.27 9.37 -22.12
CA LEU A 236 -4.11 8.42 -21.41
C LEU A 236 -5.45 9.08 -21.10
N GLU A 237 -6.52 8.51 -21.60
CA GLU A 237 -7.88 9.04 -21.40
C GLU A 237 -8.50 8.57 -20.08
N GLU A 238 -8.08 7.41 -19.56
CA GLU A 238 -8.73 6.78 -18.41
C GLU A 238 -7.79 6.61 -17.22
N ASN A 239 -8.20 7.13 -16.08
CA ASN A 239 -7.50 6.94 -14.80
C ASN A 239 -7.97 5.63 -14.14
N ARG A 240 -7.04 4.71 -13.84
CA ARG A 240 -7.30 3.39 -13.24
C ARG A 240 -6.74 3.26 -11.82
N ARG A 241 -6.55 4.35 -11.14
CA ARG A 241 -6.03 4.38 -9.78
C ARG A 241 -6.91 3.58 -8.82
N PRO A 242 -6.32 2.80 -7.88
CA PRO A 242 -7.07 1.97 -6.95
C PRO A 242 -7.96 2.79 -6.01
N GLU A 243 -7.68 4.08 -5.79
CA GLU A 243 -8.52 4.98 -5.02
C GLU A 243 -9.93 5.10 -5.60
N LEU A 244 -10.09 5.05 -6.94
CA LEU A 244 -11.40 5.10 -7.58
C LEU A 244 -12.24 3.85 -7.26
N SER A 245 -11.61 2.69 -7.24
CA SER A 245 -12.25 1.43 -6.81
C SER A 245 -12.61 1.46 -5.33
N LEU A 246 -11.78 2.08 -4.49
CA LEU A 246 -12.07 2.27 -3.07
C LEU A 246 -13.32 3.13 -2.86
N TYR A 247 -13.46 4.27 -3.56
CA TYR A 247 -14.67 5.11 -3.47
C TYR A 247 -15.92 4.34 -3.88
N GLU A 248 -15.83 3.48 -4.90
CA GLU A 248 -16.96 2.64 -5.31
C GLU A 248 -17.33 1.61 -4.23
N SER A 249 -16.34 0.98 -3.60
CA SER A 249 -16.56 0.05 -2.47
C SER A 249 -17.22 0.76 -1.28
N GLN A 250 -16.82 2.00 -0.97
CA GLN A 250 -17.43 2.81 0.08
C GLN A 250 -18.89 3.17 -0.25
N ARG A 251 -19.21 3.55 -1.49
CA ARG A 251 -20.61 3.77 -1.93
C ARG A 251 -21.45 2.51 -1.78
N GLN A 252 -20.89 1.36 -2.15
CA GLN A 252 -21.56 0.07 -1.99
C GLN A 252 -21.82 -0.25 -0.51
N GLN A 253 -20.87 0.03 0.38
CA GLN A 253 -21.04 -0.13 1.82
C GLN A 253 -22.19 0.75 2.35
N LEU A 254 -22.29 2.03 1.94
CA LEU A 254 -23.41 2.89 2.30
C LEU A 254 -24.75 2.36 1.78
N SER A 255 -24.78 1.75 0.60
CA SER A 255 -25.97 1.12 0.04
C SER A 255 -26.44 -0.08 0.88
N VAL A 256 -25.49 -0.87 1.42
CA VAL A 256 -25.80 -1.97 2.35
C VAL A 256 -26.29 -1.43 3.69
N GLN A 257 -25.69 -0.37 4.22
CA GLN A 257 -26.13 0.29 5.44
C GLN A 257 -27.57 0.84 5.30
N GLU A 258 -27.93 1.39 4.14
CA GLU A 258 -29.31 1.86 3.88
C GLU A 258 -30.33 0.70 3.93
N LYS A 259 -29.96 -0.48 3.39
CA LYS A 259 -30.78 -1.69 3.54
C LYS A 259 -30.91 -2.11 5.01
N GLY A 260 -29.81 -1.97 5.79
CA GLY A 260 -29.79 -2.24 7.21
C GLY A 260 -30.72 -1.35 8.03
N LEU A 261 -30.79 -0.05 7.69
CA LEU A 261 -31.79 0.84 8.27
C LEU A 261 -33.20 0.34 8.01
N THR A 262 -33.49 -0.12 6.78
CA THR A 262 -34.81 -0.65 6.45
C THR A 262 -35.13 -1.90 7.28
N ALA A 263 -34.17 -2.82 7.45
CA ALA A 263 -34.32 -4.01 8.27
C ALA A 263 -34.57 -3.68 9.76
N ARG A 264 -33.92 -2.63 10.28
CA ARG A 264 -34.07 -2.17 11.66
C ARG A 264 -35.51 -1.70 11.98
N TYR A 265 -36.19 -1.10 11.01
CA TYR A 265 -37.54 -0.60 11.20
C TYR A 265 -38.63 -1.66 11.06
N MET A 266 -38.29 -2.89 10.73
CA MET A 266 -39.25 -3.98 10.58
C MET A 266 -39.59 -4.61 11.92
N PRO A 267 -40.83 -5.12 12.11
CA PRO A 267 -41.18 -5.93 13.27
C PRO A 267 -40.33 -7.20 13.28
N LYS A 268 -40.23 -7.84 14.46
CA LYS A 268 -39.54 -9.11 14.65
C LYS A 268 -40.51 -10.13 15.22
N LEU A 269 -40.46 -11.36 14.72
CA LEU A 269 -41.28 -12.46 15.17
C LEU A 269 -40.39 -13.57 15.72
N GLY A 270 -40.70 -14.02 16.92
CA GLY A 270 -39.96 -15.11 17.56
C GLY A 270 -40.88 -16.01 18.36
N VAL A 271 -40.39 -17.18 18.71
CA VAL A 271 -40.97 -18.07 19.72
C VAL A 271 -40.09 -18.07 20.93
N PHE A 272 -40.70 -18.25 22.08
CA PHE A 272 -39.95 -18.39 23.34
C PHE A 272 -40.51 -19.54 24.16
N ALA A 273 -39.64 -20.16 24.96
CA ALA A 273 -39.99 -21.11 25.97
C ALA A 273 -39.21 -20.78 27.24
N GLN A 274 -39.89 -20.68 28.34
CA GLN A 274 -39.33 -20.37 29.66
C GLN A 274 -39.66 -21.48 30.63
N GLY A 275 -38.64 -22.08 31.22
CA GLY A 275 -38.78 -22.94 32.39
C GLY A 275 -38.30 -22.19 33.63
N ALA A 276 -39.07 -22.21 34.70
CA ALA A 276 -38.70 -21.48 35.91
C ALA A 276 -38.98 -22.29 37.16
N TYR A 277 -38.26 -21.96 38.23
CA TYR A 277 -38.45 -22.47 39.59
C TYR A 277 -38.39 -21.29 40.55
N GLY A 278 -39.45 -21.07 41.30
CA GLY A 278 -39.53 -19.88 42.15
C GLY A 278 -40.57 -19.97 43.24
N ASP A 279 -40.44 -19.02 44.17
CA ASP A 279 -41.38 -18.76 45.22
C ASP A 279 -41.80 -17.25 45.17
N PRO A 280 -43.07 -16.98 44.81
CA PRO A 280 -44.10 -17.92 44.39
C PRO A 280 -43.81 -18.51 43.00
N GLY A 281 -44.38 -19.66 42.70
CA GLY A 281 -44.47 -20.25 41.38
C GLY A 281 -45.45 -19.44 40.47
N LEU A 282 -45.82 -20.01 39.31
CA LEU A 282 -46.80 -19.35 38.39
C LEU A 282 -48.16 -19.15 39.05
N ASN A 283 -48.55 -20.10 39.89
CA ASN A 283 -49.78 -19.94 40.67
C ASN A 283 -49.46 -19.26 42.01
N MET A 284 -49.70 -17.97 42.07
CA MET A 284 -49.47 -17.16 43.25
C MET A 284 -50.29 -17.55 44.50
N LEU A 285 -51.35 -18.37 44.32
CA LEU A 285 -52.17 -18.85 45.44
C LEU A 285 -51.57 -20.05 46.14
N LYS A 286 -50.50 -20.65 45.59
CA LYS A 286 -49.82 -21.79 46.14
C LYS A 286 -48.48 -21.34 46.67
N GLY A 287 -48.32 -21.24 47.95
CA GLY A 287 -47.07 -20.84 48.58
C GLY A 287 -45.98 -21.91 48.44
N GLY A 288 -44.72 -21.45 48.47
CA GLY A 288 -43.53 -22.28 48.36
C GLY A 288 -42.96 -22.38 46.93
N PHE A 289 -41.82 -23.02 46.80
CA PHE A 289 -41.10 -23.19 45.57
C PHE A 289 -41.80 -24.17 44.61
N GLU A 290 -42.18 -23.70 43.43
CA GLU A 290 -42.86 -24.48 42.41
C GLU A 290 -42.17 -24.36 41.05
N PRO A 291 -42.00 -25.44 40.28
CA PRO A 291 -41.59 -25.40 38.90
C PRO A 291 -42.75 -25.01 37.99
N TYR A 292 -42.46 -24.24 36.95
CA TYR A 292 -43.45 -23.90 35.91
C TYR A 292 -42.79 -23.67 34.56
N TYR A 293 -43.54 -23.64 33.49
CA TYR A 293 -43.10 -23.25 32.18
C TYR A 293 -44.11 -22.33 31.52
N ILE A 294 -43.58 -21.49 30.61
CA ILE A 294 -44.36 -20.65 29.75
C ILE A 294 -43.76 -20.77 28.34
N ALA A 295 -44.61 -20.99 27.33
CA ALA A 295 -44.16 -20.99 25.96
C ALA A 295 -45.14 -20.16 25.12
N GLY A 296 -44.64 -19.49 24.10
CA GLY A 296 -45.46 -18.62 23.29
C GLY A 296 -44.76 -18.03 22.07
N VAL A 297 -45.48 -17.17 21.37
CA VAL A 297 -45.01 -16.40 20.25
C VAL A 297 -44.90 -14.92 20.67
N ARG A 298 -43.81 -14.29 20.30
CA ARG A 298 -43.55 -12.88 20.63
C ARG A 298 -43.40 -12.08 19.32
N LEU A 299 -44.24 -11.11 19.14
CA LEU A 299 -44.08 -10.07 18.12
C LEU A 299 -43.56 -8.80 18.80
N SER A 300 -42.41 -8.32 18.36
CA SER A 300 -41.82 -7.07 18.86
C SER A 300 -41.61 -6.08 17.71
N TRP A 301 -42.05 -4.86 17.91
CA TRP A 301 -41.91 -3.78 16.95
C TRP A 301 -41.60 -2.48 17.68
N ASN A 302 -40.43 -1.93 17.45
CA ASN A 302 -40.04 -0.63 18.01
C ASN A 302 -40.50 0.49 17.06
N ILE A 303 -41.70 1.00 17.28
CA ILE A 303 -42.32 2.05 16.44
C ILE A 303 -41.55 3.38 16.58
N SER A 304 -40.92 3.63 17.72
CA SER A 304 -40.15 4.87 17.95
C SER A 304 -38.94 5.00 17.03
N ASP A 305 -38.37 3.89 16.52
CA ASP A 305 -37.28 3.93 15.53
C ASP A 305 -37.71 4.64 14.23
N LEU A 306 -39.03 4.67 13.92
CA LEU A 306 -39.57 5.38 12.76
C LEU A 306 -39.40 6.91 12.85
N TYR A 307 -39.25 7.47 14.06
CA TYR A 307 -39.09 8.92 14.25
C TYR A 307 -37.75 9.42 13.64
N THR A 308 -36.72 8.64 13.72
CA THR A 308 -35.38 9.00 13.20
C THR A 308 -35.18 8.61 11.73
N ARG A 309 -36.03 7.75 11.17
CA ARG A 309 -35.89 7.17 9.83
C ARG A 309 -35.54 8.19 8.74
N LYS A 310 -36.20 9.33 8.72
CA LYS A 310 -35.98 10.37 7.71
C LYS A 310 -34.59 10.99 7.84
N ASN A 311 -34.14 11.23 9.06
CA ASN A 311 -32.84 11.81 9.34
C ASN A 311 -31.72 10.79 9.12
N ASP A 312 -31.93 9.52 9.52
CA ASP A 312 -30.96 8.45 9.29
C ASP A 312 -30.69 8.26 7.78
N LYS A 313 -31.74 8.32 6.94
CA LYS A 313 -31.56 8.31 5.48
C LYS A 313 -30.82 9.55 4.94
N ARG A 314 -31.10 10.73 5.51
CA ARG A 314 -30.39 11.96 5.13
C ARG A 314 -28.92 11.94 5.53
N LEU A 315 -28.58 11.33 6.67
CA LEU A 315 -27.19 11.14 7.09
C LEU A 315 -26.43 10.25 6.10
N LEU A 316 -27.04 9.13 5.65
CA LEU A 316 -26.41 8.28 4.63
C LEU A 316 -26.29 8.99 3.28
N ALA A 317 -27.27 9.81 2.88
CA ALA A 317 -27.16 10.61 1.67
C ALA A 317 -26.03 11.62 1.77
N ALA A 318 -25.90 12.34 2.89
CA ALA A 318 -24.78 13.25 3.13
C ALA A 318 -23.43 12.54 3.15
N SER A 319 -23.35 11.32 3.70
CA SER A 319 -22.12 10.51 3.65
C SER A 319 -21.77 10.10 2.21
N ARG A 320 -22.77 9.83 1.36
CA ARG A 320 -22.56 9.54 -0.06
C ARG A 320 -22.04 10.77 -0.82
N ASP A 321 -22.67 11.93 -0.57
CA ASP A 321 -22.23 13.20 -1.13
C ASP A 321 -20.79 13.54 -0.71
N ASP A 322 -20.38 13.21 0.53
CA ASP A 322 -19.02 13.38 1.00
C ASP A 322 -18.01 12.50 0.23
N ILE A 323 -18.35 11.24 -0.03
CA ILE A 323 -17.51 10.36 -0.87
C ILE A 323 -17.39 10.95 -2.29
N ASP A 324 -18.46 11.47 -2.86
CA ASP A 324 -18.44 12.07 -4.20
C ASP A 324 -17.55 13.33 -4.24
N VAL A 325 -17.56 14.13 -3.17
CA VAL A 325 -16.64 15.28 -3.01
C VAL A 325 -15.20 14.82 -2.88
N GLN A 326 -14.92 13.79 -2.08
CA GLN A 326 -13.57 13.23 -1.94
C GLN A 326 -13.04 12.70 -3.28
N GLU A 327 -13.86 11.98 -4.04
CA GLU A 327 -13.49 11.52 -5.37
C GLU A 327 -13.24 12.70 -6.34
N ALA A 328 -14.08 13.74 -6.30
CA ALA A 328 -13.90 14.93 -7.12
C ALA A 328 -12.58 15.66 -6.80
N VAL A 329 -12.23 15.78 -5.53
CA VAL A 329 -10.94 16.34 -5.07
C VAL A 329 -9.79 15.47 -5.54
N PHE A 330 -9.87 14.14 -5.38
CA PHE A 330 -8.86 13.22 -5.87
C PHE A 330 -8.64 13.36 -7.38
N ARG A 331 -9.72 13.38 -8.17
CA ARG A 331 -9.64 13.55 -9.63
C ARG A 331 -9.05 14.89 -10.04
N LEU A 332 -9.36 15.97 -9.30
CA LEU A 332 -8.78 17.29 -9.55
C LEU A 332 -7.27 17.29 -9.27
N ASN A 333 -6.86 16.77 -8.10
CA ASN A 333 -5.45 16.69 -7.72
C ASN A 333 -4.65 15.86 -8.73
N ASN A 334 -5.19 14.71 -9.12
CA ASN A 334 -4.57 13.83 -10.11
C ASN A 334 -4.40 14.53 -11.48
N ARG A 335 -5.40 15.29 -11.94
CA ARG A 335 -5.29 16.09 -13.18
C ARG A 335 -4.23 17.20 -13.07
N MET A 336 -4.17 17.89 -11.91
CA MET A 336 -3.15 18.93 -11.69
C MET A 336 -1.74 18.32 -11.70
N GLU A 337 -1.55 17.20 -11.02
CA GLU A 337 -0.28 16.48 -10.97
C GLU A 337 0.15 15.98 -12.35
N THR A 338 -0.75 15.34 -13.09
CA THR A 338 -0.49 14.88 -14.46
C THR A 338 -0.13 16.05 -15.40
N ALA A 339 -0.84 17.17 -15.28
CA ALA A 339 -0.51 18.36 -16.07
C ALA A 339 0.89 18.92 -15.76
N GLN A 340 1.28 18.94 -14.48
CA GLN A 340 2.62 19.36 -14.05
C GLN A 340 3.71 18.40 -14.54
N GLN A 341 3.45 17.09 -14.46
CA GLN A 341 4.38 16.05 -14.92
C GLN A 341 4.60 16.15 -16.44
N TRP A 342 3.54 16.38 -17.24
CA TRP A 342 3.66 16.61 -18.68
C TRP A 342 4.52 17.85 -19.00
N ARG A 343 4.35 18.95 -18.26
CA ARG A 343 5.20 20.13 -18.43
C ARG A 343 6.66 19.86 -18.06
N THR A 344 6.89 18.97 -17.09
CA THR A 344 8.25 18.53 -16.75
C THR A 344 8.88 17.75 -17.90
N VAL A 345 8.15 16.84 -18.53
CA VAL A 345 8.62 16.11 -19.72
C VAL A 345 8.94 17.08 -20.86
N GLU A 346 8.03 17.99 -21.18
CA GLU A 346 8.21 19.00 -22.24
C GLU A 346 9.46 19.89 -21.99
N LYS A 347 9.66 20.30 -20.72
CA LYS A 347 10.85 21.06 -20.32
C LYS A 347 12.12 20.24 -20.59
N ILE A 348 12.17 18.99 -20.15
CA ILE A 348 13.35 18.12 -20.31
C ILE A 348 13.60 17.86 -21.80
N ASP A 349 12.56 17.55 -22.59
CA ASP A 349 12.67 17.37 -24.05
C ASP A 349 13.24 18.60 -24.75
N THR A 350 12.90 19.78 -24.24
CA THR A 350 13.44 21.05 -24.78
C THR A 350 14.92 21.23 -24.43
N LEU A 351 15.32 20.89 -23.19
CA LEU A 351 16.72 20.95 -22.76
C LEU A 351 17.58 19.93 -23.53
N MET A 352 17.10 18.70 -23.69
CA MET A 352 17.82 17.65 -24.41
C MET A 352 18.13 17.96 -25.87
N LYS A 353 17.33 18.81 -26.54
CA LYS A 353 17.60 19.24 -27.92
C LYS A 353 18.95 19.92 -28.08
N ASN A 354 19.45 20.56 -27.03
CA ASN A 354 20.71 21.32 -27.07
C ASN A 354 21.89 20.53 -26.49
N ASP A 355 21.65 19.41 -25.77
CA ASP A 355 22.68 18.68 -25.05
C ASP A 355 23.78 18.15 -26.00
N ASP A 356 23.40 17.57 -27.14
CA ASP A 356 24.35 17.02 -28.10
C ASP A 356 25.22 18.09 -28.74
N GLU A 357 24.62 19.24 -29.07
CA GLU A 357 25.36 20.38 -29.65
C GLU A 357 26.29 20.98 -28.59
N LEU A 358 25.83 21.14 -27.35
CA LEU A 358 26.65 21.62 -26.22
C LEU A 358 27.86 20.72 -26.00
N ILE A 359 27.68 19.40 -25.94
CA ILE A 359 28.75 18.42 -25.79
C ILE A 359 29.71 18.50 -26.99
N ARG A 360 29.20 18.61 -28.22
CA ARG A 360 30.03 18.75 -29.43
C ARG A 360 30.92 19.98 -29.34
N LEU A 361 30.36 21.14 -28.97
CA LEU A 361 31.12 22.40 -28.83
C LEU A 361 32.15 22.30 -27.69
N ARG A 362 31.77 21.79 -26.52
CA ARG A 362 32.70 21.60 -25.40
C ARG A 362 33.82 20.63 -25.74
N THR A 363 33.55 19.56 -26.48
CA THR A 363 34.57 18.62 -26.96
C THR A 363 35.58 19.30 -27.89
N ASN A 364 35.13 20.17 -28.80
CA ASN A 364 36.01 20.92 -29.70
C ASN A 364 36.90 21.91 -28.92
N ILE A 365 36.32 22.63 -27.96
CA ILE A 365 37.08 23.58 -27.10
C ILE A 365 38.13 22.81 -26.28
N ARG A 366 37.78 21.72 -25.62
CA ARG A 366 38.72 20.88 -24.88
C ARG A 366 39.87 20.39 -25.77
N LYS A 367 39.55 19.82 -26.94
CA LYS A 367 40.62 19.37 -27.90
C LYS A 367 41.56 20.50 -28.33
N SER A 368 41.01 21.67 -28.55
CA SER A 368 41.81 22.88 -28.86
C SER A 368 42.67 23.28 -27.66
N ALA A 369 42.15 23.23 -26.45
CA ALA A 369 42.91 23.53 -25.21
C ALA A 369 44.06 22.56 -25.03
N GLU A 370 43.85 21.26 -25.23
CA GLU A 370 44.90 20.22 -25.14
C GLU A 370 46.00 20.48 -26.17
N ALA A 371 45.66 20.81 -27.40
CA ALA A 371 46.65 21.14 -28.44
C ALA A 371 47.46 22.41 -28.08
N LYS A 372 46.81 23.43 -27.50
CA LYS A 372 47.48 24.69 -27.09
C LYS A 372 48.42 24.46 -25.91
N VAL A 373 48.06 23.61 -24.93
CA VAL A 373 48.98 23.23 -23.85
C VAL A 373 50.19 22.50 -24.40
N ALA A 374 50.03 21.56 -25.33
CA ALA A 374 51.14 20.87 -25.99
C ALA A 374 52.14 21.82 -26.71
N ASN A 375 51.65 22.98 -27.14
CA ASN A 375 52.46 24.02 -27.77
C ASN A 375 52.89 25.15 -26.81
N GLY A 376 52.63 25.02 -25.52
CA GLY A 376 53.01 26.03 -24.50
C GLY A 376 52.26 27.35 -24.58
N THR A 377 51.08 27.40 -25.30
CA THR A 377 50.31 28.63 -25.53
C THR A 377 49.07 28.72 -24.63
N LEU A 378 48.82 27.76 -23.77
CA LEU A 378 47.73 27.73 -22.78
C LEU A 378 48.20 27.04 -21.50
N THR A 379 47.73 27.47 -20.35
CA THR A 379 48.04 26.85 -19.10
C THR A 379 47.32 25.50 -18.90
N VAL A 380 47.92 24.57 -18.14
CA VAL A 380 47.30 23.30 -17.79
C VAL A 380 46.01 23.50 -16.98
N THR A 381 45.97 24.51 -16.12
CA THR A 381 44.77 24.85 -15.34
C THR A 381 43.61 25.26 -16.23
N GLU A 382 43.84 26.07 -17.29
CA GLU A 382 42.81 26.42 -18.25
C GLU A 382 42.31 25.21 -19.05
N MET A 383 43.20 24.31 -19.44
CA MET A 383 42.83 23.06 -20.11
C MET A 383 41.97 22.17 -19.17
N LEU A 384 42.33 22.02 -17.90
CA LEU A 384 41.56 21.22 -16.92
C LEU A 384 40.14 21.81 -16.75
N ARG A 385 40.01 23.15 -16.76
CA ARG A 385 38.69 23.80 -16.71
C ARG A 385 37.78 23.37 -17.90
N GLU A 386 38.36 23.27 -19.11
CA GLU A 386 37.57 22.82 -20.27
C GLU A 386 37.30 21.31 -20.25
N VAL A 387 38.18 20.50 -19.69
CA VAL A 387 37.94 19.06 -19.40
C VAL A 387 36.73 18.90 -18.48
N THR A 388 36.71 19.63 -17.35
CA THR A 388 35.63 19.60 -16.37
C THR A 388 34.30 20.10 -16.98
N ALA A 389 34.36 21.15 -17.81
CA ALA A 389 33.18 21.71 -18.49
C ALA A 389 32.57 20.74 -19.53
N GLU A 390 33.40 19.97 -20.25
CA GLU A 390 32.89 18.91 -21.13
C GLU A 390 32.29 17.77 -20.32
N ASP A 391 32.92 17.32 -19.23
CA ASP A 391 32.42 16.27 -18.36
C ASP A 391 31.06 16.67 -17.76
N GLN A 392 30.95 17.90 -17.24
CA GLN A 392 29.68 18.43 -16.71
C GLN A 392 28.55 18.42 -17.75
N ALA A 393 28.86 18.77 -19.00
CA ALA A 393 27.85 18.74 -20.07
C ALA A 393 27.36 17.29 -20.34
N LYS A 394 28.27 16.31 -20.33
CA LYS A 394 27.92 14.89 -20.51
C LYS A 394 27.12 14.33 -19.34
N GLN A 395 27.49 14.69 -18.11
CA GLN A 395 26.74 14.29 -16.90
C GLN A 395 25.33 14.91 -16.93
N THR A 396 25.20 16.17 -17.35
CA THR A 396 23.90 16.85 -17.48
C THR A 396 23.01 16.14 -18.50
N LYS A 397 23.53 15.72 -19.66
CA LYS A 397 22.77 14.94 -20.64
C LYS A 397 22.29 13.62 -20.04
N ALA A 398 23.16 12.88 -19.35
CA ALA A 398 22.81 11.62 -18.71
C ALA A 398 21.70 11.82 -17.65
N LEU A 399 21.77 12.92 -16.88
CA LEU A 399 20.74 13.32 -15.94
C LEU A 399 19.40 13.59 -16.63
N HIS A 400 19.39 14.39 -17.72
CA HIS A 400 18.18 14.68 -18.47
C HIS A 400 17.52 13.41 -19.04
N GLU A 401 18.31 12.48 -19.58
CA GLU A 401 17.79 11.20 -20.09
C GLU A 401 17.09 10.38 -19.03
N ILE A 402 17.66 10.27 -17.84
CA ILE A 402 17.07 9.50 -16.73
C ILE A 402 15.86 10.24 -16.14
N GLN A 403 15.96 11.55 -15.95
CA GLN A 403 14.84 12.36 -15.45
C GLN A 403 13.63 12.33 -16.41
N ARG A 404 13.86 12.32 -17.72
CA ARG A 404 12.81 12.15 -18.71
C ARG A 404 12.08 10.83 -18.55
N LEU A 405 12.83 9.73 -18.41
CA LEU A 405 12.25 8.41 -18.19
C LEU A 405 11.48 8.36 -16.88
N GLN A 406 12.05 8.86 -15.79
CA GLN A 406 11.39 8.95 -14.52
C GLN A 406 10.07 9.73 -14.61
N ALA A 407 10.08 10.92 -15.22
CA ALA A 407 8.88 11.75 -15.38
C ALA A 407 7.77 11.03 -16.18
N LEU A 408 8.14 10.24 -17.21
CA LEU A 408 7.17 9.42 -17.94
C LEU A 408 6.59 8.29 -17.06
N TYR A 409 7.40 7.67 -16.22
CA TYR A 409 6.93 6.66 -15.27
C TYR A 409 6.11 7.25 -14.12
N ASP A 410 6.41 8.49 -13.72
CA ASP A 410 5.58 9.23 -12.74
C ASP A 410 4.18 9.48 -13.31
N ILE A 411 4.06 9.86 -14.62
CA ILE A 411 2.77 9.96 -15.29
C ILE A 411 2.06 8.60 -15.32
N LYS A 412 2.77 7.55 -15.70
CA LYS A 412 2.25 6.19 -15.71
C LYS A 412 1.74 5.77 -14.32
N TYR A 413 2.47 6.07 -13.28
CA TYR A 413 2.06 5.85 -11.88
C TYR A 413 0.83 6.70 -11.53
N THR A 414 0.81 7.99 -11.86
CA THR A 414 -0.30 8.91 -11.54
C THR A 414 -1.61 8.49 -12.20
N MET A 415 -1.57 7.79 -13.33
CA MET A 415 -2.75 7.32 -14.09
C MET A 415 -3.03 5.82 -13.90
N ASN A 416 -2.09 5.06 -13.34
CA ASN A 416 -2.11 3.60 -13.20
C ASN A 416 -2.28 2.86 -14.55
N HIS A 417 -1.30 3.06 -15.43
CA HIS A 417 -1.22 2.42 -16.74
C HIS A 417 0.00 1.54 -16.91
#